data_00674d250c52b70baa59ba94fe1de565
#
_entry.id   00674d250c52b70baa59ba94fe1de565
#
_cell.length_a   1.000
_cell.length_b   1.000
_cell.length_c   1.000
_cell.angle_alpha   90.00
_cell.angle_beta   90.00
_cell.angle_gamma   90.00
#
_symmetry.space_group_name_H-M   'P 1'
#
loop_
_entity.id
_entity.type
_entity.pdbx_description
1 polymer ?
#
loop_
_entity_poly.entity_id
_entity_poly.type
_entity_poly.pdbx_seq_one_letter_code
_entity_poly.pdbx_strand_id
1 'polypeptide(L)'
;MHRSLVLALLGTVSLSTALEAREIFVSNEKGNSITVIDGTSLEVKATIPVGNRPRGIVMSPDGKFLYICASDDDTIQIMDTSTHEIVGTLPSGPDPELMDISPDGTMMYIANEDDNMVTVVDLVSRQPLSEIPVGVEPEGVGVSRDGKWVVNTSETTNMAHFIDTDTHEITDNVLVDQRPRYAFWTADDAEIWVSSEIGGTVSVIDNATRQIKHKISFEIPGVPKEAIQAVGVRVDKERKKAFVALGPANRIAVVDAQTFEVEKYLLVGQRVWQLAFSPDERFLYTTNGVSNDISVIDVDSLEVVKSVPVGPYPWGVAVKD
;
A
#
# COMPACT_ATOMS: atom_id res chain seq x y z
N MET A 1 34.93 -5.93 69.57
CA MET A 1 34.24 -6.67 68.52
C MET A 1 33.41 -5.74 67.68
N HIS A 2 33.96 -5.24 66.54
CA HIS A 2 33.24 -4.36 65.61
C HIS A 2 32.79 -5.17 64.41
N ARG A 3 31.48 -5.26 64.18
CA ARG A 3 30.92 -5.84 62.98
C ARG A 3 30.65 -4.74 61.95
N SER A 4 31.43 -4.76 60.86
CA SER A 4 31.19 -3.91 59.71
C SER A 4 30.06 -4.49 58.87
N LEU A 5 29.03 -3.68 58.66
CA LEU A 5 27.89 -3.99 57.77
C LEU A 5 28.30 -3.52 56.35
N VAL A 6 28.42 -4.45 55.40
CA VAL A 6 28.62 -4.12 53.96
C VAL A 6 27.26 -4.04 53.31
N LEU A 7 26.89 -2.85 52.89
CA LEU A 7 25.67 -2.58 52.13
C LEU A 7 25.98 -2.78 50.65
N ALA A 8 25.45 -3.84 50.06
CA ALA A 8 25.52 -4.04 48.61
C ALA A 8 24.43 -3.24 47.90
N LEU A 9 24.82 -2.22 47.12
CA LEU A 9 23.94 -1.49 46.23
C LEU A 9 23.70 -2.34 44.96
N LEU A 10 22.55 -2.95 44.82
CA LEU A 10 22.08 -3.54 43.56
C LEU A 10 21.56 -2.41 42.66
N GLY A 11 22.38 -2.00 41.69
CA GLY A 11 21.98 -1.10 40.63
C GLY A 11 21.08 -1.84 39.65
N THR A 12 19.80 -1.47 39.60
CA THR A 12 18.88 -1.91 38.53
C THR A 12 19.24 -1.18 37.23
N VAL A 13 19.86 -1.89 36.29
CA VAL A 13 20.00 -1.42 34.92
C VAL A 13 18.63 -1.55 34.26
N SER A 14 17.90 -0.43 34.16
CA SER A 14 16.75 -0.34 33.28
C SER A 14 17.24 -0.34 31.84
N LEU A 15 17.14 -1.47 31.14
CA LEU A 15 17.15 -1.47 29.68
C LEU A 15 15.86 -0.78 29.21
N SER A 16 15.95 0.52 28.90
CA SER A 16 14.95 1.13 28.06
C SER A 16 15.15 0.55 26.66
N THR A 17 14.30 -0.40 26.25
CA THR A 17 14.10 -0.67 24.83
C THR A 17 13.62 0.64 24.24
N ALA A 18 14.45 1.31 23.47
CA ALA A 18 14.00 2.40 22.64
C ALA A 18 12.90 1.81 21.74
N LEU A 19 11.65 2.25 21.94
CA LEU A 19 10.59 1.98 20.98
C LEU A 19 11.09 2.60 19.68
N GLU A 20 11.32 1.79 18.64
CA GLU A 20 11.64 2.37 17.33
C GLU A 20 10.53 3.34 16.96
N ALA A 21 10.91 4.57 16.60
CA ALA A 21 9.93 5.58 16.28
C ALA A 21 9.21 5.18 15.00
N ARG A 22 7.89 5.05 15.06
CA ARG A 22 7.04 4.85 13.89
C ARG A 22 7.39 5.88 12.82
N GLU A 23 7.59 5.45 11.59
CA GLU A 23 7.87 6.32 10.45
C GLU A 23 6.88 6.08 9.32
N ILE A 24 6.50 7.17 8.65
CA ILE A 24 5.65 7.14 7.48
C ILE A 24 6.49 7.55 6.29
N PHE A 25 6.53 6.71 5.27
CA PHE A 25 7.25 6.92 4.02
C PHE A 25 6.26 7.25 2.93
N VAL A 26 6.57 8.29 2.15
CA VAL A 26 5.71 8.77 1.06
C VAL A 26 6.56 8.92 -0.20
N SER A 27 6.21 8.22 -1.29
CA SER A 27 6.85 8.42 -2.58
C SER A 27 6.31 9.68 -3.25
N ASN A 28 7.21 10.55 -3.72
CA ASN A 28 6.87 11.78 -4.42
C ASN A 28 7.20 11.61 -5.91
N GLU A 29 6.19 11.22 -6.69
CA GLU A 29 6.34 10.81 -8.08
C GLU A 29 7.09 11.82 -8.95
N LYS A 30 6.72 13.11 -8.86
CA LYS A 30 7.37 14.19 -9.63
C LYS A 30 8.55 14.83 -8.90
N GLY A 31 8.77 14.44 -7.66
CA GLY A 31 9.89 14.91 -6.84
C GLY A 31 11.09 13.98 -6.86
N ASN A 32 10.98 12.79 -7.44
CA ASN A 32 12.01 11.74 -7.43
C ASN A 32 12.61 11.55 -6.04
N SER A 33 11.72 11.42 -5.05
CA SER A 33 12.13 11.39 -3.64
C SER A 33 11.14 10.63 -2.77
N ILE A 34 11.62 10.21 -1.59
CA ILE A 34 10.79 9.72 -0.49
C ILE A 34 10.77 10.78 0.61
N THR A 35 9.59 11.20 1.05
CA THR A 35 9.43 11.97 2.28
C THR A 35 9.27 11.02 3.45
N VAL A 36 10.08 11.22 4.50
CA VAL A 36 10.01 10.49 5.77
C VAL A 36 9.39 11.38 6.83
N ILE A 37 8.33 10.91 7.48
CA ILE A 37 7.57 11.64 8.48
C ILE A 37 7.63 10.87 9.80
N ASP A 38 7.84 11.57 10.91
CA ASP A 38 7.71 10.99 12.24
C ASP A 38 6.24 10.64 12.52
N GLY A 39 5.94 9.39 12.77
CA GLY A 39 4.57 8.90 12.93
C GLY A 39 3.88 9.33 14.23
N THR A 40 4.63 9.95 15.17
CA THR A 40 4.10 10.46 16.43
C THR A 40 3.83 11.97 16.38
N SER A 41 4.84 12.74 15.97
CA SER A 41 4.74 14.21 15.89
C SER A 41 4.08 14.67 14.59
N LEU A 42 4.06 13.83 13.57
CA LEU A 42 3.65 14.13 12.21
C LEU A 42 4.45 15.29 11.60
N GLU A 43 5.74 15.35 11.91
CA GLU A 43 6.70 16.28 11.33
C GLU A 43 7.56 15.58 10.28
N VAL A 44 7.87 16.29 9.19
CA VAL A 44 8.78 15.78 8.17
C VAL A 44 10.19 15.72 8.74
N LYS A 45 10.78 14.53 8.78
CA LYS A 45 12.15 14.26 9.23
C LYS A 45 13.18 14.46 8.13
N ALA A 46 12.84 14.00 6.92
CA ALA A 46 13.74 14.01 5.78
C ALA A 46 12.98 13.94 4.45
N THR A 47 13.66 14.39 3.39
CA THR A 47 13.28 14.11 1.99
C THR A 47 14.50 13.52 1.30
N ILE A 48 14.40 12.28 0.88
CA ILE A 48 15.51 11.46 0.39
C ILE A 48 15.39 11.34 -1.13
N PRO A 49 16.38 11.77 -1.91
CA PRO A 49 16.41 11.53 -3.35
C PRO A 49 16.44 10.05 -3.67
N VAL A 50 15.64 9.61 -4.63
CA VAL A 50 15.57 8.24 -5.13
C VAL A 50 15.56 8.23 -6.66
N GLY A 51 15.33 7.07 -7.28
CA GLY A 51 15.18 6.95 -8.72
C GLY A 51 14.01 7.74 -9.30
N ASN A 52 13.90 7.73 -10.62
CA ASN A 52 12.93 8.52 -11.36
C ASN A 52 11.52 7.94 -11.25
N ARG A 53 10.54 8.84 -11.12
CA ARG A 53 9.11 8.50 -11.00
C ARG A 53 8.82 7.43 -9.94
N PRO A 54 9.18 7.66 -8.64
CA PRO A 54 8.89 6.68 -7.60
C PRO A 54 7.37 6.59 -7.37
N ARG A 55 6.78 5.40 -7.57
CA ARG A 55 5.35 5.13 -7.43
C ARG A 55 5.07 4.16 -6.29
N GLY A 56 4.85 2.89 -6.58
CA GLY A 56 4.59 1.89 -5.56
C GLY A 56 5.73 1.77 -4.56
N ILE A 57 5.39 1.71 -3.28
CA ILE A 57 6.33 1.43 -2.20
C ILE A 57 5.74 0.39 -1.26
N VAL A 58 6.58 -0.55 -0.82
CA VAL A 58 6.18 -1.59 0.14
C VAL A 58 7.26 -1.80 1.19
N MET A 59 6.85 -2.02 2.43
CA MET A 59 7.75 -2.32 3.55
C MET A 59 8.05 -3.82 3.60
N SER A 60 9.31 -4.20 3.87
CA SER A 60 9.61 -5.59 4.21
C SER A 60 8.84 -6.02 5.46
N PRO A 61 8.45 -7.30 5.61
CA PRO A 61 7.70 -7.77 6.78
C PRO A 61 8.41 -7.52 8.13
N ASP A 62 9.73 -7.45 8.13
CA ASP A 62 10.54 -7.15 9.32
C ASP A 62 10.81 -5.64 9.53
N GLY A 63 10.27 -4.78 8.66
CA GLY A 63 10.41 -3.32 8.73
C GLY A 63 11.80 -2.77 8.42
N LYS A 64 12.76 -3.59 7.99
CA LYS A 64 14.13 -3.15 7.76
C LYS A 64 14.33 -2.45 6.42
N PHE A 65 13.55 -2.82 5.41
CA PHE A 65 13.70 -2.30 4.07
C PHE A 65 12.39 -1.71 3.56
N LEU A 66 12.51 -0.59 2.88
CA LEU A 66 11.47 -0.05 2.00
C LEU A 66 11.88 -0.34 0.56
N TYR A 67 11.02 -1.03 -0.18
CA TYR A 67 11.17 -1.24 -1.61
C TYR A 67 10.40 -0.16 -2.37
N ILE A 68 11.00 0.34 -3.45
CA ILE A 68 10.50 1.51 -4.18
C ILE A 68 10.51 1.20 -5.68
N CYS A 69 9.37 1.24 -6.33
CA CYS A 69 9.28 1.24 -7.79
C CYS A 69 9.85 2.56 -8.32
N ALA A 70 11.04 2.53 -8.92
CA ALA A 70 11.60 3.64 -9.69
C ALA A 70 11.20 3.41 -11.14
N SER A 71 9.98 3.85 -11.49
CA SER A 71 9.26 3.37 -12.67
C SER A 71 9.93 3.77 -13.98
N ASP A 72 10.44 5.01 -14.09
CA ASP A 72 11.19 5.44 -15.28
C ASP A 72 12.64 4.89 -15.35
N ASP A 73 13.10 4.21 -14.30
CA ASP A 73 14.42 3.56 -14.25
C ASP A 73 14.32 2.02 -14.43
N ASP A 74 13.11 1.48 -14.63
CA ASP A 74 12.85 0.04 -14.80
C ASP A 74 13.45 -0.82 -13.68
N THR A 75 13.34 -0.36 -12.42
CA THR A 75 14.00 -1.04 -11.29
C THR A 75 13.27 -0.85 -9.97
N ILE A 76 13.49 -1.78 -9.05
CA ILE A 76 13.07 -1.62 -7.65
C ILE A 76 14.28 -1.21 -6.82
N GLN A 77 14.24 -0.06 -6.17
CA GLN A 77 15.27 0.36 -5.22
C GLN A 77 14.98 -0.18 -3.82
N ILE A 78 16.05 -0.48 -3.08
CA ILE A 78 16.01 -0.96 -1.70
C ILE A 78 16.57 0.13 -0.80
N MET A 79 15.74 0.71 0.07
CA MET A 79 16.15 1.65 1.10
C MET A 79 16.23 0.95 2.46
N ASP A 80 17.33 1.11 3.17
CA ASP A 80 17.42 0.73 4.59
C ASP A 80 16.65 1.76 5.42
N THR A 81 15.65 1.30 6.18
CA THR A 81 14.75 2.20 6.93
C THR A 81 15.39 2.80 8.17
N SER A 82 16.53 2.30 8.63
CA SER A 82 17.24 2.85 9.78
C SER A 82 18.22 3.96 9.42
N THR A 83 18.80 3.89 8.22
CA THR A 83 19.78 4.88 7.72
C THR A 83 19.16 5.81 6.66
N HIS A 84 18.04 5.41 6.07
CA HIS A 84 17.40 6.05 4.92
C HIS A 84 18.30 6.09 3.67
N GLU A 85 19.26 5.17 3.56
CA GLU A 85 20.16 5.05 2.41
C GLU A 85 19.65 4.01 1.42
N ILE A 86 19.86 4.25 0.12
CA ILE A 86 19.65 3.22 -0.90
C ILE A 86 20.79 2.23 -0.85
N VAL A 87 20.50 0.98 -0.48
CA VAL A 87 21.47 -0.08 -0.25
C VAL A 87 21.53 -1.12 -1.38
N GLY A 88 20.72 -0.96 -2.39
CA GLY A 88 20.72 -1.86 -3.55
C GLY A 88 19.51 -1.69 -4.44
N THR A 89 19.43 -2.55 -5.46
CA THR A 89 18.31 -2.64 -6.39
C THR A 89 17.93 -4.10 -6.61
N LEU A 90 16.68 -4.32 -7.09
CA LEU A 90 16.22 -5.59 -7.63
C LEU A 90 15.86 -5.40 -9.11
N PRO A 91 15.98 -6.45 -9.91
CA PRO A 91 15.52 -6.43 -11.29
C PRO A 91 13.99 -6.29 -11.33
N SER A 92 13.53 -5.62 -12.38
CA SER A 92 12.13 -5.51 -12.74
C SER A 92 12.01 -5.57 -14.26
N GLY A 93 10.81 -5.78 -14.78
CA GLY A 93 10.47 -5.41 -16.16
C GLY A 93 10.30 -3.89 -16.28
N PRO A 94 9.98 -3.38 -17.49
CA PRO A 94 9.80 -1.95 -17.73
C PRO A 94 8.54 -1.42 -17.03
N ASP A 95 8.65 -0.19 -16.55
CA ASP A 95 7.60 0.56 -15.88
C ASP A 95 6.95 -0.19 -14.70
N PRO A 96 7.71 -0.50 -13.60
CA PRO A 96 7.14 -1.11 -12.41
C PRO A 96 6.20 -0.14 -11.70
N GLU A 97 4.94 -0.55 -11.51
CA GLU A 97 3.89 0.29 -10.91
C GLU A 97 3.64 -0.03 -9.44
N LEU A 98 3.05 -1.17 -9.16
CA LEU A 98 2.84 -1.68 -7.80
C LEU A 98 3.52 -3.02 -7.61
N MET A 99 3.85 -3.31 -6.37
CA MET A 99 4.44 -4.58 -5.94
C MET A 99 3.89 -4.98 -4.58
N ASP A 100 3.95 -6.28 -4.29
CA ASP A 100 3.68 -6.79 -2.96
C ASP A 100 4.63 -7.95 -2.64
N ILE A 101 4.76 -8.27 -1.34
CA ILE A 101 5.73 -9.24 -0.82
C ILE A 101 4.99 -10.40 -0.15
N SER A 102 5.48 -11.62 -0.37
CA SER A 102 4.98 -12.79 0.34
C SER A 102 5.09 -12.61 1.86
N PRO A 103 4.15 -13.16 2.65
CA PRO A 103 4.13 -12.97 4.10
C PRO A 103 5.41 -13.43 4.82
N ASP A 104 6.15 -14.39 4.25
CA ASP A 104 7.43 -14.87 4.75
C ASP A 104 8.63 -13.98 4.36
N GLY A 105 8.40 -12.96 3.51
CA GLY A 105 9.41 -12.02 3.07
C GLY A 105 10.40 -12.57 2.04
N THR A 106 10.09 -13.70 1.40
CA THR A 106 11.02 -14.36 0.47
C THR A 106 10.80 -14.02 -1.00
N MET A 107 9.56 -13.69 -1.38
CA MET A 107 9.17 -13.42 -2.77
C MET A 107 8.56 -12.03 -2.91
N MET A 108 8.85 -11.38 -4.03
CA MET A 108 8.20 -10.13 -4.45
C MET A 108 7.54 -10.34 -5.80
N TYR A 109 6.34 -9.78 -5.96
CA TYR A 109 5.58 -9.76 -7.21
C TYR A 109 5.42 -8.32 -7.66
N ILE A 110 5.78 -8.02 -8.91
CA ILE A 110 5.88 -6.66 -9.46
C ILE A 110 5.03 -6.59 -10.72
N ALA A 111 4.08 -5.66 -10.77
CA ALA A 111 3.35 -5.34 -12.00
C ALA A 111 4.22 -4.43 -12.89
N ASN A 112 4.48 -4.85 -14.13
CA ASN A 112 5.23 -4.12 -15.12
C ASN A 112 4.29 -3.67 -16.24
N GLU A 113 3.98 -2.36 -16.30
CA GLU A 113 2.92 -1.82 -17.14
C GLU A 113 3.22 -2.00 -18.64
N ASP A 114 4.45 -1.70 -19.07
CA ASP A 114 4.83 -1.59 -20.47
C ASP A 114 5.01 -2.95 -21.20
N ASP A 115 5.30 -4.05 -20.48
CA ASP A 115 5.47 -5.37 -21.09
C ASP A 115 4.35 -6.38 -20.78
N ASN A 116 3.35 -5.95 -20.00
CA ASN A 116 2.18 -6.77 -19.64
C ASN A 116 2.56 -8.03 -18.85
N MET A 117 3.49 -7.92 -17.94
CA MET A 117 3.99 -9.01 -17.11
C MET A 117 3.84 -8.73 -15.62
N VAL A 118 3.79 -9.79 -14.84
CA VAL A 118 4.12 -9.76 -13.41
C VAL A 118 5.47 -10.45 -13.23
N THR A 119 6.47 -9.69 -12.80
CA THR A 119 7.79 -10.25 -12.48
C THR A 119 7.81 -10.80 -11.05
N VAL A 120 8.29 -12.03 -10.89
CA VAL A 120 8.51 -12.67 -9.58
C VAL A 120 9.98 -12.63 -9.27
N VAL A 121 10.34 -12.04 -8.12
CA VAL A 121 11.73 -11.90 -7.66
C VAL A 121 11.92 -12.65 -6.34
N ASP A 122 12.95 -13.50 -6.27
CA ASP A 122 13.44 -14.07 -5.02
C ASP A 122 14.25 -13.00 -4.26
N LEU A 123 13.75 -12.59 -3.10
CA LEU A 123 14.37 -11.53 -2.29
C LEU A 123 15.66 -11.98 -1.59
N VAL A 124 15.89 -13.30 -1.44
CA VAL A 124 17.10 -13.84 -0.81
C VAL A 124 18.27 -13.82 -1.80
N SER A 125 18.06 -14.35 -3.00
CA SER A 125 19.06 -14.35 -4.08
C SER A 125 19.11 -13.02 -4.85
N ARG A 126 18.04 -12.21 -4.78
CA ARG A 126 17.83 -10.99 -5.55
C ARG A 126 17.80 -11.22 -7.07
N GLN A 127 17.27 -12.36 -7.47
CA GLN A 127 17.20 -12.76 -8.89
C GLN A 127 15.73 -12.92 -9.31
N PRO A 128 15.39 -12.60 -10.57
CA PRO A 128 14.09 -12.93 -11.12
C PRO A 128 13.94 -14.45 -11.23
N LEU A 129 12.78 -14.96 -10.83
CA LEU A 129 12.42 -16.37 -10.93
C LEU A 129 11.47 -16.66 -12.09
N SER A 130 10.54 -15.76 -12.34
CA SER A 130 9.49 -15.95 -13.34
C SER A 130 8.98 -14.61 -13.85
N GLU A 131 8.50 -14.61 -15.08
CA GLU A 131 7.75 -13.53 -15.69
C GLU A 131 6.40 -14.12 -16.13
N ILE A 132 5.31 -13.63 -15.57
CA ILE A 132 3.96 -14.17 -15.74
C ILE A 132 3.19 -13.26 -16.69
N PRO A 133 2.85 -13.69 -17.91
CA PRO A 133 2.02 -12.91 -18.83
C PRO A 133 0.63 -12.66 -18.23
N VAL A 134 0.21 -11.41 -18.18
CA VAL A 134 -1.10 -10.99 -17.67
C VAL A 134 -1.86 -10.18 -18.72
N GLY A 135 -2.91 -9.45 -18.34
CA GLY A 135 -3.61 -8.55 -19.24
C GLY A 135 -2.80 -7.28 -19.55
N VAL A 136 -3.37 -6.42 -20.40
CA VAL A 136 -2.70 -5.19 -20.85
C VAL A 136 -2.71 -4.13 -19.75
N GLU A 137 -1.57 -3.48 -19.54
CA GLU A 137 -1.31 -2.46 -18.50
C GLU A 137 -1.57 -3.01 -17.08
N PRO A 138 -0.74 -3.96 -16.58
CA PRO A 138 -0.84 -4.42 -15.20
C PRO A 138 -0.42 -3.31 -14.23
N GLU A 139 -1.23 -3.08 -13.19
CA GLU A 139 -1.00 -2.02 -12.20
C GLU A 139 -0.97 -2.59 -10.77
N GLY A 140 -2.11 -3.12 -10.30
CA GLY A 140 -2.27 -3.59 -8.93
C GLY A 140 -1.69 -4.98 -8.71
N VAL A 141 -1.06 -5.17 -7.56
CA VAL A 141 -0.63 -6.48 -7.06
C VAL A 141 -1.02 -6.59 -5.59
N GLY A 142 -1.57 -7.73 -5.20
CA GLY A 142 -1.83 -8.05 -3.80
C GLY A 142 -1.58 -9.53 -3.53
N VAL A 143 -0.76 -9.84 -2.52
CA VAL A 143 -0.48 -11.20 -2.05
C VAL A 143 -1.42 -11.57 -0.92
N SER A 144 -1.97 -12.79 -0.93
CA SER A 144 -2.81 -13.30 0.16
C SER A 144 -2.02 -13.49 1.45
N ARG A 145 -2.69 -13.42 2.59
CA ARG A 145 -2.05 -13.56 3.91
C ARG A 145 -1.51 -14.95 4.17
N ASP A 146 -2.11 -15.97 3.54
CA ASP A 146 -1.60 -17.34 3.57
C ASP A 146 -0.47 -17.60 2.55
N GLY A 147 -0.14 -16.61 1.72
CA GLY A 147 0.95 -16.64 0.75
C GLY A 147 0.70 -17.49 -0.49
N LYS A 148 -0.51 -18.03 -0.69
CA LYS A 148 -0.79 -18.97 -1.79
C LYS A 148 -1.24 -18.31 -3.08
N TRP A 149 -1.70 -17.07 -3.00
CA TRP A 149 -2.31 -16.38 -4.13
C TRP A 149 -1.74 -14.98 -4.30
N VAL A 150 -1.60 -14.59 -5.55
CA VAL A 150 -1.41 -13.20 -5.94
C VAL A 150 -2.58 -12.79 -6.81
N VAL A 151 -3.12 -11.60 -6.59
CA VAL A 151 -4.04 -10.97 -7.53
C VAL A 151 -3.36 -9.79 -8.19
N ASN A 152 -3.29 -9.82 -9.53
CA ASN A 152 -2.88 -8.70 -10.36
C ASN A 152 -4.08 -8.09 -11.04
N THR A 153 -4.12 -6.76 -11.18
CA THR A 153 -5.11 -6.04 -11.98
C THR A 153 -4.50 -5.56 -13.28
N SER A 154 -5.23 -5.67 -14.39
CA SER A 154 -4.80 -5.18 -15.70
C SER A 154 -5.80 -4.17 -16.24
N GLU A 155 -5.36 -2.90 -16.38
CA GLU A 155 -6.21 -1.75 -16.60
C GLU A 155 -7.02 -1.81 -17.89
N THR A 156 -6.35 -2.02 -19.03
CA THR A 156 -7.00 -1.99 -20.35
C THR A 156 -7.85 -3.23 -20.59
N THR A 157 -7.50 -4.38 -20.05
CA THR A 157 -8.30 -5.62 -20.18
C THR A 157 -9.40 -5.75 -19.14
N ASN A 158 -9.44 -4.86 -18.11
CA ASN A 158 -10.44 -4.86 -17.05
C ASN A 158 -10.50 -6.18 -16.26
N MET A 159 -9.36 -6.78 -15.99
CA MET A 159 -9.25 -8.08 -15.35
C MET A 159 -8.58 -8.00 -13.98
N ALA A 160 -9.02 -8.88 -13.08
CA ALA A 160 -8.27 -9.32 -11.92
C ALA A 160 -7.81 -10.78 -12.18
N HIS A 161 -6.50 -10.99 -12.28
CA HIS A 161 -5.88 -12.28 -12.53
C HIS A 161 -5.47 -12.93 -11.21
N PHE A 162 -5.90 -14.16 -10.96
CA PHE A 162 -5.47 -14.94 -9.81
C PHE A 162 -4.31 -15.84 -10.20
N ILE A 163 -3.18 -15.64 -9.56
CA ILE A 163 -1.93 -16.35 -9.80
C ILE A 163 -1.65 -17.27 -8.61
N ASP A 164 -1.40 -18.53 -8.86
CA ASP A 164 -0.94 -19.49 -7.86
C ASP A 164 0.56 -19.28 -7.60
N THR A 165 0.95 -19.14 -6.34
CA THR A 165 2.34 -18.80 -5.96
C THR A 165 3.31 -19.97 -6.07
N ASP A 166 2.82 -21.23 -6.03
CA ASP A 166 3.65 -22.41 -6.17
C ASP A 166 3.99 -22.71 -7.63
N THR A 167 3.02 -22.47 -8.54
CA THR A 167 3.18 -22.76 -9.97
C THR A 167 3.55 -21.55 -10.81
N HIS A 168 3.29 -20.35 -10.33
CA HIS A 168 3.37 -19.08 -11.07
C HIS A 168 2.45 -19.05 -12.31
N GLU A 169 1.32 -19.74 -12.24
CA GLU A 169 0.34 -19.79 -13.34
C GLU A 169 -0.94 -19.03 -12.96
N ILE A 170 -1.58 -18.40 -13.95
CA ILE A 170 -2.92 -17.82 -13.78
C ILE A 170 -3.93 -18.96 -13.72
N THR A 171 -4.67 -19.05 -12.63
CA THR A 171 -5.72 -20.07 -12.45
C THR A 171 -7.11 -19.54 -12.80
N ASP A 172 -7.35 -18.26 -12.55
CA ASP A 172 -8.65 -17.62 -12.74
C ASP A 172 -8.51 -16.18 -13.22
N ASN A 173 -9.51 -15.75 -13.99
CA ASN A 173 -9.64 -14.38 -14.48
C ASN A 173 -11.04 -13.86 -14.15
N VAL A 174 -11.11 -12.76 -13.41
CA VAL A 174 -12.37 -12.14 -13.04
C VAL A 174 -12.50 -10.79 -13.76
N LEU A 175 -13.54 -10.67 -14.61
CA LEU A 175 -13.86 -9.41 -15.27
C LEU A 175 -14.44 -8.43 -14.23
N VAL A 176 -13.77 -7.30 -14.07
CA VAL A 176 -14.19 -6.18 -13.20
C VAL A 176 -14.59 -4.95 -14.02
N ASP A 177 -14.83 -3.80 -13.38
CA ASP A 177 -15.15 -2.58 -14.12
C ASP A 177 -13.89 -1.93 -14.70
N GLN A 178 -14.10 -0.85 -15.47
CA GLN A 178 -13.06 -0.22 -16.28
C GLN A 178 -11.91 0.35 -15.44
N ARG A 179 -10.69 0.04 -15.89
CA ARG A 179 -9.41 0.47 -15.35
C ARG A 179 -9.21 0.07 -13.89
N PRO A 180 -9.10 -1.25 -13.59
CA PRO A 180 -8.80 -1.70 -12.24
C PRO A 180 -7.38 -1.30 -11.83
N ARG A 181 -7.25 -0.74 -10.59
CA ARG A 181 -6.01 -0.12 -10.09
C ARG A 181 -5.39 -0.82 -8.90
N TYR A 182 -6.19 -1.36 -8.01
CA TYR A 182 -5.70 -1.90 -6.75
C TYR A 182 -6.43 -3.18 -6.39
N ALA A 183 -5.69 -4.14 -5.85
CA ALA A 183 -6.23 -5.38 -5.29
C ALA A 183 -5.82 -5.49 -3.82
N PHE A 184 -6.80 -5.59 -2.92
CA PHE A 184 -6.57 -5.69 -1.49
C PHE A 184 -7.22 -6.95 -0.92
N TRP A 185 -6.40 -7.79 -0.27
CA TRP A 185 -6.87 -8.97 0.46
C TRP A 185 -7.32 -8.60 1.86
N THR A 186 -8.48 -9.10 2.28
CA THR A 186 -8.90 -9.01 3.68
C THR A 186 -7.98 -9.83 4.57
N ALA A 187 -7.91 -9.49 5.87
CA ALA A 187 -6.98 -10.13 6.81
C ALA A 187 -7.19 -11.64 6.99
N ASP A 188 -8.40 -12.13 6.68
CA ASP A 188 -8.80 -13.54 6.73
C ASP A 188 -8.74 -14.25 5.37
N ASP A 189 -8.22 -13.58 4.34
CA ASP A 189 -8.17 -14.04 2.94
C ASP A 189 -9.54 -14.44 2.34
N ALA A 190 -10.64 -14.07 2.97
CA ALA A 190 -11.96 -14.43 2.47
C ALA A 190 -12.38 -13.63 1.24
N GLU A 191 -11.88 -12.40 1.10
CA GLU A 191 -12.29 -11.48 0.04
C GLU A 191 -11.11 -10.71 -0.53
N ILE A 192 -11.25 -10.37 -1.82
CA ILE A 192 -10.38 -9.44 -2.54
C ILE A 192 -11.22 -8.23 -2.98
N TRP A 193 -10.78 -7.04 -2.57
CA TRP A 193 -11.40 -5.79 -2.95
C TRP A 193 -10.62 -5.14 -4.09
N VAL A 194 -11.23 -5.07 -5.27
CA VAL A 194 -10.59 -4.54 -6.49
C VAL A 194 -11.26 -3.22 -6.86
N SER A 195 -10.48 -2.13 -6.83
CA SER A 195 -10.95 -0.82 -7.28
C SER A 195 -10.85 -0.69 -8.79
N SER A 196 -11.81 0.02 -9.40
CA SER A 196 -11.86 0.32 -10.83
C SER A 196 -11.98 1.83 -11.01
N GLU A 197 -10.91 2.45 -11.50
CA GLU A 197 -10.78 3.91 -11.55
C GLU A 197 -11.84 4.56 -12.43
N ILE A 198 -11.87 4.21 -13.72
CA ILE A 198 -12.84 4.77 -14.68
C ILE A 198 -14.24 4.24 -14.41
N GLY A 199 -14.35 2.99 -13.95
CA GLY A 199 -15.63 2.42 -13.51
C GLY A 199 -16.22 3.14 -12.31
N GLY A 200 -15.41 3.79 -11.49
CA GLY A 200 -15.82 4.46 -10.25
C GLY A 200 -16.43 3.50 -9.24
N THR A 201 -15.93 2.26 -9.17
CA THR A 201 -16.49 1.17 -8.35
C THR A 201 -15.41 0.40 -7.60
N VAL A 202 -15.84 -0.41 -6.64
CA VAL A 202 -15.03 -1.48 -6.04
C VAL A 202 -15.78 -2.80 -6.20
N SER A 203 -15.13 -3.79 -6.81
CA SER A 203 -15.61 -5.17 -6.87
C SER A 203 -15.10 -5.96 -5.69
N VAL A 204 -16.00 -6.58 -4.91
CA VAL A 204 -15.65 -7.49 -3.82
C VAL A 204 -15.77 -8.91 -4.36
N ILE A 205 -14.63 -9.59 -4.48
CA ILE A 205 -14.53 -10.94 -5.03
C ILE A 205 -14.39 -11.93 -3.86
N ASP A 206 -15.21 -12.97 -3.87
CA ASP A 206 -15.11 -14.08 -2.92
C ASP A 206 -13.93 -14.99 -3.30
N ASN A 207 -13.00 -15.20 -2.37
CA ASN A 207 -11.79 -15.98 -2.65
C ASN A 207 -12.06 -17.44 -2.99
N ALA A 208 -13.05 -18.08 -2.35
CA ALA A 208 -13.32 -19.50 -2.54
C ALA A 208 -13.97 -19.79 -3.89
N THR A 209 -14.83 -18.88 -4.37
CA THR A 209 -15.61 -19.08 -5.59
C THR A 209 -15.08 -18.33 -6.80
N ARG A 210 -14.17 -17.36 -6.61
CA ARG A 210 -13.68 -16.43 -7.64
C ARG A 210 -14.79 -15.61 -8.30
N GLN A 211 -15.91 -15.38 -7.60
CA GLN A 211 -17.05 -14.62 -8.11
C GLN A 211 -17.15 -13.27 -7.41
N ILE A 212 -17.57 -12.25 -8.16
CA ILE A 212 -17.94 -10.96 -7.58
C ILE A 212 -19.20 -11.16 -6.74
N LYS A 213 -19.06 -11.07 -5.42
CA LYS A 213 -20.20 -11.18 -4.48
C LYS A 213 -20.91 -9.85 -4.28
N HIS A 214 -20.19 -8.73 -4.45
CA HIS A 214 -20.76 -7.40 -4.34
C HIS A 214 -19.99 -6.39 -5.20
N LYS A 215 -20.68 -5.35 -5.66
CA LYS A 215 -20.10 -4.21 -6.37
C LYS A 215 -20.53 -2.92 -5.68
N ILE A 216 -19.58 -2.17 -5.18
CA ILE A 216 -19.79 -0.91 -4.48
C ILE A 216 -19.66 0.23 -5.49
N SER A 217 -20.63 1.13 -5.54
CA SER A 217 -20.57 2.36 -6.32
C SER A 217 -20.71 3.57 -5.41
N PHE A 218 -20.23 4.72 -5.86
CA PHE A 218 -20.15 5.92 -5.06
C PHE A 218 -20.94 7.06 -5.70
N GLU A 219 -21.69 7.79 -4.89
CA GLU A 219 -22.43 8.98 -5.30
C GLU A 219 -22.17 10.10 -4.29
N ILE A 220 -21.68 11.23 -4.79
CA ILE A 220 -21.34 12.39 -3.95
C ILE A 220 -22.12 13.59 -4.48
N PRO A 221 -23.02 14.19 -3.68
CA PRO A 221 -23.81 15.34 -4.12
C PRO A 221 -22.93 16.48 -4.63
N GLY A 222 -23.17 16.94 -5.84
CA GLY A 222 -22.42 18.04 -6.47
C GLY A 222 -21.06 17.66 -7.08
N VAL A 223 -20.67 16.39 -7.04
CA VAL A 223 -19.46 15.89 -7.69
C VAL A 223 -19.86 15.15 -8.97
N PRO A 224 -19.29 15.50 -10.14
CA PRO A 224 -19.53 14.76 -11.38
C PRO A 224 -19.08 13.30 -11.25
N LYS A 225 -19.82 12.39 -11.87
CA LYS A 225 -19.56 10.96 -11.78
C LYS A 225 -18.14 10.60 -12.29
N GLU A 226 -17.69 11.29 -13.32
CA GLU A 226 -16.37 11.11 -13.94
C GLU A 226 -15.19 11.51 -13.03
N ALA A 227 -15.48 12.33 -12.01
CA ALA A 227 -14.50 12.70 -10.99
C ALA A 227 -14.42 11.70 -9.83
N ILE A 228 -15.35 10.74 -9.74
CA ILE A 228 -15.35 9.69 -8.73
C ILE A 228 -14.57 8.50 -9.28
N GLN A 229 -13.28 8.45 -8.98
CA GLN A 229 -12.34 7.48 -9.52
C GLN A 229 -11.75 6.66 -8.37
N ALA A 230 -12.21 5.41 -8.20
CA ALA A 230 -11.75 4.54 -7.13
C ALA A 230 -10.32 4.03 -7.39
N VAL A 231 -9.40 4.27 -6.44
CA VAL A 231 -7.97 3.91 -6.54
C VAL A 231 -7.53 3.06 -5.34
N GLY A 232 -6.88 3.64 -4.33
CA GLY A 232 -6.44 2.90 -3.15
C GLY A 232 -7.60 2.35 -2.32
N VAL A 233 -7.45 1.12 -1.81
CA VAL A 233 -8.43 0.46 -0.94
C VAL A 233 -7.73 -0.09 0.28
N ARG A 234 -8.32 0.07 1.46
CA ARG A 234 -7.93 -0.62 2.70
C ARG A 234 -9.17 -1.10 3.43
N VAL A 235 -9.10 -2.31 3.97
CA VAL A 235 -10.12 -2.87 4.87
C VAL A 235 -9.45 -3.14 6.20
N ASP A 236 -10.07 -2.78 7.31
CA ASP A 236 -9.52 -3.04 8.64
C ASP A 236 -9.43 -4.55 8.94
N LYS A 237 -8.58 -4.94 9.89
CA LYS A 237 -8.34 -6.35 10.24
C LYS A 237 -9.58 -7.08 10.69
N GLU A 238 -10.52 -6.37 11.30
CA GLU A 238 -11.78 -6.93 11.80
C GLU A 238 -12.87 -6.98 10.73
N ARG A 239 -12.60 -6.48 9.51
CA ARG A 239 -13.58 -6.36 8.42
C ARG A 239 -14.85 -5.63 8.84
N LYS A 240 -14.69 -4.55 9.60
CA LYS A 240 -15.80 -3.64 9.96
C LYS A 240 -15.91 -2.48 9.01
N LYS A 241 -14.75 -1.90 8.64
CA LYS A 241 -14.70 -0.72 7.77
C LYS A 241 -13.73 -0.91 6.62
N ALA A 242 -14.13 -0.41 5.48
CA ALA A 242 -13.25 -0.22 4.33
C ALA A 242 -13.14 1.26 3.98
N PHE A 243 -11.99 1.64 3.48
CA PHE A 243 -11.67 3.00 3.04
C PHE A 243 -11.24 2.96 1.59
N VAL A 244 -11.88 3.79 0.77
CA VAL A 244 -11.63 3.85 -0.67
C VAL A 244 -11.28 5.28 -1.08
N ALA A 245 -10.10 5.44 -1.70
CA ALA A 245 -9.68 6.70 -2.29
C ALA A 245 -10.46 6.96 -3.59
N LEU A 246 -11.08 8.14 -3.70
CA LEU A 246 -11.93 8.50 -4.85
C LEU A 246 -11.29 9.55 -5.76
N GLY A 247 -9.98 9.49 -5.93
CA GLY A 247 -9.20 10.26 -6.91
C GLY A 247 -9.55 11.75 -6.98
N PRO A 248 -9.97 12.27 -8.16
CA PRO A 248 -10.30 13.69 -8.37
C PRO A 248 -11.50 14.17 -7.54
N ALA A 249 -12.33 13.28 -6.98
CA ALA A 249 -13.37 13.68 -6.04
C ALA A 249 -12.82 14.22 -4.71
N ASN A 250 -11.50 14.03 -4.44
CA ASN A 250 -10.82 14.50 -3.23
C ASN A 250 -11.50 13.98 -1.95
N ARG A 251 -11.92 12.73 -1.97
CA ARG A 251 -12.67 12.08 -0.88
C ARG A 251 -12.12 10.69 -0.60
N ILE A 252 -12.26 10.31 0.66
CA ILE A 252 -12.23 8.91 1.07
C ILE A 252 -13.67 8.49 1.34
N ALA A 253 -14.13 7.43 0.68
CA ALA A 253 -15.36 6.76 1.07
C ALA A 253 -15.07 5.83 2.26
N VAL A 254 -15.87 5.93 3.30
CA VAL A 254 -15.94 4.98 4.41
C VAL A 254 -17.10 4.05 4.12
N VAL A 255 -16.82 2.76 4.07
CA VAL A 255 -17.77 1.71 3.71
C VAL A 255 -17.87 0.73 4.88
N ASP A 256 -19.06 0.33 5.25
CA ASP A 256 -19.26 -0.83 6.11
C ASP A 256 -18.84 -2.09 5.35
N ALA A 257 -17.80 -2.78 5.83
CA ALA A 257 -17.22 -3.90 5.11
C ALA A 257 -18.04 -5.21 5.21
N GLN A 258 -19.16 -5.20 5.93
CA GLN A 258 -20.09 -6.34 6.05
C GLN A 258 -21.33 -6.15 5.20
N THR A 259 -21.91 -4.93 5.19
CA THR A 259 -23.10 -4.60 4.41
C THR A 259 -22.77 -4.01 3.04
N PHE A 260 -21.52 -3.54 2.84
CA PHE A 260 -21.01 -2.86 1.65
C PHE A 260 -21.68 -1.50 1.38
N GLU A 261 -22.32 -0.91 2.39
CA GLU A 261 -22.95 0.40 2.30
C GLU A 261 -21.96 1.51 2.59
N VAL A 262 -22.04 2.61 1.83
CA VAL A 262 -21.22 3.80 2.07
C VAL A 262 -21.79 4.57 3.26
N GLU A 263 -21.00 4.66 4.33
CA GLU A 263 -21.40 5.36 5.55
C GLU A 263 -21.09 6.87 5.51
N LYS A 264 -19.94 7.24 4.92
CA LYS A 264 -19.43 8.62 4.98
C LYS A 264 -18.45 8.92 3.86
N TYR A 265 -18.36 10.19 3.49
CA TYR A 265 -17.27 10.70 2.63
C TYR A 265 -16.45 11.72 3.42
N LEU A 266 -15.13 11.50 3.50
CA LEU A 266 -14.19 12.38 4.17
C LEU A 266 -13.49 13.24 3.12
N LEU A 267 -13.52 14.58 3.29
CA LEU A 267 -12.78 15.50 2.44
C LEU A 267 -11.30 15.44 2.79
N VAL A 268 -10.45 15.15 1.80
CA VAL A 268 -8.98 15.12 1.91
C VAL A 268 -8.34 16.10 0.94
N GLY A 269 -7.03 16.05 0.75
CA GLY A 269 -6.34 16.85 -0.25
C GLY A 269 -6.71 16.48 -1.68
N GLN A 270 -6.12 17.18 -2.66
CA GLN A 270 -6.52 17.06 -4.07
C GLN A 270 -5.85 15.88 -4.75
N ARG A 271 -6.63 15.13 -5.53
CA ARG A 271 -6.25 13.92 -6.26
C ARG A 271 -5.66 12.87 -5.32
N VAL A 272 -6.52 12.28 -4.50
CA VAL A 272 -6.13 11.20 -3.58
C VAL A 272 -5.81 9.92 -4.35
N TRP A 273 -4.68 9.25 -3.97
CA TRP A 273 -4.19 8.04 -4.60
C TRP A 273 -4.23 6.83 -3.68
N GLN A 274 -3.23 6.68 -2.83
CA GLN A 274 -3.03 5.49 -2.01
C GLN A 274 -3.33 5.73 -0.53
N LEU A 275 -3.50 4.64 0.19
CA LEU A 275 -3.87 4.59 1.60
C LEU A 275 -2.95 3.63 2.35
N ALA A 276 -2.61 3.96 3.60
CA ALA A 276 -1.99 3.01 4.53
C ALA A 276 -2.53 3.23 5.94
N PHE A 277 -2.82 2.16 6.66
CA PHE A 277 -3.10 2.23 8.09
C PHE A 277 -1.81 2.41 8.90
N SER A 278 -1.93 3.03 10.08
CA SER A 278 -0.96 2.81 11.14
C SER A 278 -1.04 1.35 11.62
N PRO A 279 0.03 0.78 12.21
CA PRO A 279 0.04 -0.63 12.63
C PRO A 279 -1.07 -1.00 13.62
N ASP A 280 -1.47 -0.04 14.47
CA ASP A 280 -2.60 -0.15 15.40
C ASP A 280 -3.97 0.16 14.77
N GLU A 281 -4.00 0.47 13.46
CA GLU A 281 -5.18 0.87 12.67
C GLU A 281 -5.95 2.08 13.22
N ARG A 282 -5.35 2.82 14.17
CA ARG A 282 -5.94 4.04 14.71
C ARG A 282 -5.95 5.19 13.71
N PHE A 283 -4.95 5.26 12.85
CA PHE A 283 -4.84 6.28 11.83
C PHE A 283 -4.79 5.66 10.44
N LEU A 284 -5.38 6.37 9.48
CA LEU A 284 -5.23 6.12 8.05
C LEU A 284 -4.54 7.32 7.41
N TYR A 285 -3.51 7.05 6.63
CA TYR A 285 -2.77 8.04 5.86
C TYR A 285 -3.16 7.97 4.39
N THR A 286 -3.34 9.14 3.75
CA THR A 286 -3.69 9.23 2.33
C THR A 286 -2.66 10.06 1.59
N THR A 287 -2.34 9.72 0.36
CA THR A 287 -1.50 10.57 -0.51
C THR A 287 -2.39 11.41 -1.42
N ASN A 288 -2.11 12.72 -1.50
CA ASN A 288 -2.91 13.68 -2.25
C ASN A 288 -2.02 14.36 -3.31
N GLY A 289 -1.98 13.78 -4.52
CA GLY A 289 -0.98 14.07 -5.54
C GLY A 289 -0.94 15.53 -6.02
N VAL A 290 -2.08 16.19 -6.13
CA VAL A 290 -2.15 17.57 -6.65
C VAL A 290 -1.91 18.62 -5.56
N SER A 291 -2.35 18.37 -4.33
CA SER A 291 -2.11 19.29 -3.21
C SER A 291 -0.75 19.12 -2.53
N ASN A 292 0.03 18.08 -2.90
CA ASN A 292 1.36 17.80 -2.37
C ASN A 292 1.37 17.62 -0.84
N ASP A 293 0.40 16.87 -0.33
CA ASP A 293 0.28 16.57 1.09
C ASP A 293 -0.21 15.14 1.33
N ILE A 294 -0.13 14.68 2.55
CA ILE A 294 -0.88 13.55 3.06
C ILE A 294 -1.97 14.05 4.01
N SER A 295 -3.12 13.37 4.03
CA SER A 295 -4.11 13.57 5.09
C SER A 295 -4.00 12.45 6.13
N VAL A 296 -4.09 12.83 7.40
CA VAL A 296 -4.15 11.91 8.54
C VAL A 296 -5.59 11.83 9.00
N ILE A 297 -6.17 10.65 8.96
CA ILE A 297 -7.55 10.37 9.34
C ILE A 297 -7.53 9.56 10.63
N ASP A 298 -8.22 10.01 11.66
CA ASP A 298 -8.52 9.21 12.85
C ASP A 298 -9.68 8.26 12.51
N VAL A 299 -9.41 6.94 12.60
CA VAL A 299 -10.31 5.88 12.15
C VAL A 299 -11.53 5.73 13.06
N ASP A 300 -11.39 6.04 14.35
CA ASP A 300 -12.48 5.92 15.32
C ASP A 300 -13.49 7.06 15.16
N SER A 301 -13.01 8.30 15.04
CA SER A 301 -13.87 9.48 14.88
C SER A 301 -14.31 9.72 13.43
N LEU A 302 -13.65 9.10 12.46
CA LEU A 302 -13.82 9.33 11.03
C LEU A 302 -13.65 10.83 10.68
N GLU A 303 -12.57 11.43 11.17
CA GLU A 303 -12.23 12.83 10.94
C GLU A 303 -10.81 12.97 10.39
N VAL A 304 -10.63 13.92 9.48
CA VAL A 304 -9.29 14.35 9.04
C VAL A 304 -8.70 15.24 10.13
N VAL A 305 -7.69 14.75 10.83
CA VAL A 305 -7.11 15.45 11.99
C VAL A 305 -5.91 16.32 11.63
N LYS A 306 -5.22 16.04 10.53
CA LYS A 306 -4.07 16.81 10.06
C LYS A 306 -3.83 16.63 8.56
N SER A 307 -3.31 17.67 7.88
CA SER A 307 -2.62 17.58 6.60
C SER A 307 -1.14 17.85 6.82
N VAL A 308 -0.27 17.05 6.21
CA VAL A 308 1.18 17.18 6.31
C VAL A 308 1.73 17.41 4.92
N PRO A 309 2.33 18.58 4.62
CA PRO A 309 2.98 18.85 3.35
C PRO A 309 4.14 17.87 3.10
N VAL A 310 4.26 17.37 1.87
CA VAL A 310 5.33 16.47 1.43
C VAL A 310 5.94 16.94 0.11
N GLY A 311 6.72 16.10 -0.55
CA GLY A 311 7.28 16.42 -1.86
C GLY A 311 6.23 16.45 -2.99
N PRO A 312 6.64 16.84 -4.22
CA PRO A 312 5.72 16.99 -5.34
C PRO A 312 5.07 15.68 -5.78
N TYR A 313 3.76 15.70 -5.89
CA TYR A 313 2.93 14.63 -6.40
C TYR A 313 3.07 13.33 -5.59
N PRO A 314 2.71 13.32 -4.29
CA PRO A 314 2.77 12.09 -3.49
C PRO A 314 1.84 11.02 -4.06
N TRP A 315 2.37 9.77 -4.17
CA TRP A 315 1.66 8.66 -4.78
C TRP A 315 1.50 7.47 -3.83
N GLY A 316 2.57 6.82 -3.43
CA GLY A 316 2.56 5.68 -2.50
C GLY A 316 2.76 6.10 -1.06
N VAL A 317 2.29 5.29 -0.11
CA VAL A 317 2.51 5.46 1.32
C VAL A 317 2.73 4.11 1.99
N ALA A 318 3.76 4.01 2.84
CA ALA A 318 4.05 2.86 3.67
C ALA A 318 4.37 3.31 5.10
N VAL A 319 4.11 2.46 6.08
CA VAL A 319 4.30 2.77 7.50
C VAL A 319 5.20 1.71 8.12
N LYS A 320 6.26 2.15 8.80
CA LYS A 320 7.11 1.34 9.66
C LYS A 320 6.58 1.36 11.08
N ASP A 321 6.53 0.19 11.72
CA ASP A 321 6.15 0.04 13.14
C ASP A 321 7.30 0.38 14.07
#